data_0af2ccc725d2ffaeb6cf61e9ca8cf7cf
#
_entry.id   0af2ccc725d2ffaeb6cf61e9ca8cf7cf
#
_cell.length_a   1.000
_cell.length_b   1.000
_cell.length_c   1.000
_cell.angle_alpha   90.00
_cell.angle_beta   90.00
_cell.angle_gamma   90.00
#
_symmetry.space_group_name_H-M   'P 1'
#
loop_
_entity.id
_entity.type
_entity.pdbx_description
1 polymer ?
#
loop_
_entity_poly.entity_id
_entity_poly.type
_entity_poly.pdbx_seq_one_letter_code
_entity_poly.pdbx_strand_id
1 'polypeptide(L)'
;YFVDLLQFLKQRGALDALLSRRPDLPFIALGCDNTDVTLPYIDLVNELLESAIAPPAAPLTLFATTGSSAERRALPQHVSQAAYDKTAVAVFPLTLPFDLSFARTSAFLQAMGTRLDQVMRLCGSGSAAARAAAQLGLNPALQALINGTDPHPPWERWGFEAQANPANVYAPKTRQPLSPAPADWVAALSRVPVLLGRAHLDFAQLCQLLEVAWVTGGNVTLKLG
;
A
#
# COMPACT_ATOMS: atom_id res chain seq x y z
N TYR A 1 -0.41 33.24 14.86
CA TYR A 1 -0.73 32.08 15.70
C TYR A 1 0.04 30.82 15.27
N PHE A 2 0.00 30.43 13.98
CA PHE A 2 0.74 29.24 13.48
C PHE A 2 2.26 29.38 13.64
N VAL A 3 2.82 30.55 13.30
CA VAL A 3 4.25 30.85 13.48
C VAL A 3 4.63 30.81 14.94
N ASP A 4 3.81 31.37 15.81
CA ASP A 4 4.05 31.36 17.26
C ASP A 4 4.04 29.93 17.82
N LEU A 5 3.14 29.08 17.31
CA LEU A 5 3.08 27.67 17.67
C LEU A 5 4.37 26.95 17.26
N LEU A 6 4.85 27.16 16.03
CA LEU A 6 6.10 26.54 15.56
C LEU A 6 7.31 27.04 16.38
N GLN A 7 7.35 28.32 16.73
CA GLN A 7 8.40 28.86 17.61
C GLN A 7 8.34 28.24 19.02
N PHE A 8 7.15 28.11 19.57
CA PHE A 8 6.95 27.45 20.86
C PHE A 8 7.44 26.01 20.84
N LEU A 9 7.09 25.25 19.80
CA LEU A 9 7.52 23.86 19.63
C LEU A 9 9.04 23.76 19.48
N LYS A 10 9.65 24.72 18.76
CA LYS A 10 11.12 24.81 18.64
C LYS A 10 11.79 25.02 19.98
N GLN A 11 11.28 25.94 20.79
CA GLN A 11 11.79 26.22 22.14
C GLN A 11 11.67 24.99 23.06
N ARG A 12 10.66 24.15 22.85
CA ARG A 12 10.43 22.92 23.59
C ARG A 12 11.20 21.71 23.04
N GLY A 13 11.94 21.84 21.96
CA GLY A 13 12.64 20.74 21.31
C GLY A 13 11.72 19.71 20.64
N ALA A 14 10.44 20.05 20.43
CA ALA A 14 9.44 19.16 19.84
C ALA A 14 9.22 19.37 18.33
N LEU A 15 9.81 20.44 17.77
CA LEU A 15 9.60 20.81 16.37
C LEU A 15 10.13 19.75 15.39
N ASP A 16 11.32 19.22 15.62
CA ASP A 16 11.93 18.22 14.72
C ASP A 16 11.14 16.93 14.68
N ALA A 17 10.57 16.50 15.84
CA ALA A 17 9.69 15.34 15.90
C ALA A 17 8.37 15.58 15.15
N LEU A 18 7.83 16.79 15.17
CA LEU A 18 6.66 17.18 14.39
C LEU A 18 6.98 17.20 12.90
N LEU A 19 8.08 17.85 12.49
CA LEU A 19 8.47 17.97 11.08
C LEU A 19 8.87 16.63 10.45
N SER A 20 9.37 15.69 11.23
CA SER A 20 9.59 14.31 10.74
C SER A 20 8.31 13.57 10.38
N ARG A 21 7.18 13.91 11.03
CA ARG A 21 5.86 13.35 10.76
C ARG A 21 5.04 14.15 9.75
N ARG A 22 5.27 15.46 9.72
CA ARG A 22 4.56 16.43 8.89
C ARG A 22 5.58 17.37 8.22
N PRO A 23 6.35 16.87 7.24
CA PRO A 23 7.37 17.67 6.53
C PRO A 23 6.79 18.80 5.71
N ASP A 24 5.48 18.77 5.46
CA ASP A 24 4.69 19.77 4.74
C ASP A 24 4.51 21.10 5.51
N LEU A 25 4.49 21.06 6.83
CA LEU A 25 4.12 22.23 7.65
C LEU A 25 4.92 23.50 7.36
N PRO A 26 6.26 23.48 7.11
CA PRO A 26 7.01 24.69 6.79
C PRO A 26 6.64 25.32 5.44
N PHE A 27 5.99 24.57 4.56
CA PHE A 27 5.69 24.95 3.17
C PHE A 27 4.23 25.31 2.95
N ILE A 28 3.38 25.19 3.96
CA ILE A 28 1.96 25.58 3.86
C ILE A 28 1.88 27.09 3.68
N ALA A 29 1.28 27.52 2.57
CA ALA A 29 1.02 28.94 2.34
C ALA A 29 0.01 29.47 3.37
N LEU A 30 0.38 30.55 4.06
CA LEU A 30 -0.50 31.23 5.02
C LEU A 30 -1.49 32.14 4.28
N GLY A 31 -2.48 31.55 3.65
CA GLY A 31 -3.56 32.24 2.94
C GLY A 31 -4.91 31.93 3.58
N CYS A 32 -5.92 32.75 3.26
CA CYS A 32 -7.30 32.53 3.73
C CYS A 32 -7.81 31.15 3.31
N ASP A 33 -7.45 30.68 2.12
CA ASP A 33 -7.85 29.38 1.60
C ASP A 33 -7.39 28.22 2.49
N ASN A 34 -6.15 28.28 2.99
CA ASN A 34 -5.61 27.23 3.86
C ASN A 34 -6.10 27.34 5.31
N THR A 35 -6.68 28.49 5.68
CA THR A 35 -7.20 28.74 7.03
C THR A 35 -8.69 28.43 7.14
N ASP A 36 -9.45 28.73 6.08
CA ASP A 36 -10.91 28.68 6.09
C ASP A 36 -11.50 27.45 5.38
N VAL A 37 -10.71 26.73 4.57
CA VAL A 37 -11.18 25.54 3.88
C VAL A 37 -11.05 24.33 4.80
N THR A 38 -12.18 23.76 5.19
CA THR A 38 -12.23 22.49 5.93
C THR A 38 -12.01 21.34 4.94
N LEU A 39 -10.88 20.64 5.07
CA LEU A 39 -10.58 19.44 4.30
C LEU A 39 -10.90 18.20 5.14
N PRO A 40 -11.45 17.12 4.55
CA PRO A 40 -11.58 15.85 5.21
C PRO A 40 -10.20 15.32 5.65
N TYR A 41 -10.10 14.83 6.87
CA TYR A 41 -8.84 14.31 7.40
C TYR A 41 -8.27 13.18 6.53
N ILE A 42 -9.15 12.36 5.94
CA ILE A 42 -8.74 11.25 5.07
C ILE A 42 -8.01 11.73 3.81
N ASP A 43 -8.38 12.88 3.25
CA ASP A 43 -7.71 13.44 2.07
C ASP A 43 -6.27 13.84 2.41
N LEU A 44 -6.05 14.46 3.57
CA LEU A 44 -4.71 14.80 4.06
C LEU A 44 -3.85 13.54 4.29
N VAL A 45 -4.45 12.46 4.81
CA VAL A 45 -3.76 11.19 4.99
C VAL A 45 -3.38 10.59 3.64
N ASN A 46 -4.29 10.62 2.66
CA ASN A 46 -4.02 10.11 1.32
C ASN A 46 -2.91 10.89 0.63
N GLU A 47 -2.92 12.22 0.70
CA GLU A 47 -1.83 13.06 0.15
C GLU A 47 -0.46 12.70 0.74
N LEU A 48 -0.39 12.49 2.06
CA LEU A 48 0.85 12.08 2.72
C LEU A 48 1.32 10.69 2.27
N LEU A 49 0.41 9.74 2.13
CA LEU A 49 0.72 8.39 1.66
C LEU A 49 1.16 8.41 0.19
N GLU A 50 0.45 9.12 -0.65
CA GLU A 50 0.80 9.31 -2.07
C GLU A 50 2.19 9.93 -2.23
N SER A 51 2.50 10.95 -1.42
CA SER A 51 3.81 11.59 -1.42
C SER A 51 4.93 10.67 -0.93
N ALA A 52 4.64 9.76 -0.01
CA ALA A 52 5.60 8.75 0.44
C ALA A 52 5.90 7.71 -0.65
N ILE A 53 4.89 7.35 -1.46
CA ILE A 53 5.03 6.40 -2.58
C ILE A 53 5.76 7.04 -3.77
N ALA A 54 5.39 8.27 -4.13
CA ALA A 54 5.96 9.02 -5.24
C ALA A 54 6.34 10.44 -4.78
N PRO A 55 7.50 10.57 -4.09
CA PRO A 55 7.99 11.88 -3.68
C PRO A 55 8.18 12.79 -4.91
N PRO A 56 7.65 14.02 -4.89
CA PRO A 56 7.87 14.95 -5.98
C PRO A 56 9.31 15.43 -6.03
N ALA A 57 9.72 15.88 -7.21
CA ALA A 57 11.07 16.35 -7.47
C ALA A 57 11.46 17.60 -6.64
N ALA A 58 10.47 18.42 -6.23
CA ALA A 58 10.67 19.60 -5.40
C ALA A 58 9.74 19.58 -4.19
N PRO A 59 10.26 19.66 -2.96
CA PRO A 59 9.45 19.64 -1.73
C PRO A 59 8.37 20.71 -1.67
N LEU A 60 8.61 21.88 -2.30
CA LEU A 60 7.67 23.00 -2.33
C LEU A 60 6.43 22.75 -3.21
N THR A 61 6.52 21.85 -4.20
CA THR A 61 5.39 21.52 -5.08
C THR A 61 4.53 20.38 -4.54
N LEU A 62 5.01 19.68 -3.52
CA LEU A 62 4.33 18.57 -2.89
C LEU A 62 2.95 18.95 -2.34
N PHE A 63 2.88 20.14 -1.75
CA PHE A 63 1.72 20.63 -1.02
C PHE A 63 1.11 21.88 -1.67
N ALA A 64 1.58 22.25 -2.88
CA ALA A 64 1.00 23.31 -3.66
C ALA A 64 -0.29 22.80 -4.31
N THR A 65 -1.42 23.08 -3.69
CA THR A 65 -2.72 22.83 -4.31
C THR A 65 -2.96 23.88 -5.40
N THR A 66 -3.22 23.40 -6.62
CA THR A 66 -3.66 24.24 -7.74
C THR A 66 -5.18 24.33 -7.73
N GLY A 67 -5.73 25.42 -8.24
CA GLY A 67 -7.18 25.63 -8.34
C GLY A 67 -7.70 26.68 -7.35
N SER A 68 -8.91 27.16 -7.62
CA SER A 68 -9.63 28.09 -6.75
C SER A 68 -10.24 27.38 -5.53
N SER A 69 -10.56 28.12 -4.47
CA SER A 69 -11.29 27.61 -3.30
C SER A 69 -12.61 26.91 -3.67
N ALA A 70 -13.29 27.38 -4.71
CA ALA A 70 -14.54 26.80 -5.17
C ALA A 70 -14.30 25.42 -5.82
N GLU A 71 -13.26 25.28 -6.65
CA GLU A 71 -12.87 24.01 -7.26
C GLU A 71 -12.43 22.99 -6.20
N ARG A 72 -11.68 23.42 -5.20
CA ARG A 72 -11.24 22.54 -4.09
C ARG A 72 -12.41 22.07 -3.23
N ARG A 73 -13.43 22.91 -3.04
CA ARG A 73 -14.66 22.47 -2.34
C ARG A 73 -15.48 21.49 -3.15
N ALA A 74 -15.51 21.64 -4.48
CA ALA A 74 -16.20 20.72 -5.38
C ALA A 74 -15.47 19.39 -5.55
N LEU A 75 -14.13 19.44 -5.56
CA LEU A 75 -13.23 18.30 -5.71
C LEU A 75 -12.13 18.37 -4.64
N PRO A 76 -12.43 18.06 -3.38
CA PRO A 76 -11.45 18.14 -2.29
C PRO A 76 -10.32 17.11 -2.43
N GLN A 77 -10.54 16.08 -3.23
CA GLN A 77 -9.59 15.01 -3.42
C GLN A 77 -8.42 15.45 -4.30
N HIS A 78 -7.23 15.48 -3.74
CA HIS A 78 -5.98 15.54 -4.48
C HIS A 78 -5.54 14.12 -4.80
N VAL A 79 -5.20 13.83 -6.05
CA VAL A 79 -4.76 12.51 -6.50
C VAL A 79 -3.41 12.62 -7.18
N SER A 80 -2.39 11.97 -6.63
CA SER A 80 -1.09 11.83 -7.27
C SER A 80 -1.10 10.64 -8.23
N GLN A 81 -1.31 10.88 -9.52
CA GLN A 81 -1.31 9.79 -10.52
C GLN A 81 -0.02 8.98 -10.49
N ALA A 82 1.14 9.63 -10.27
CA ALA A 82 2.43 8.94 -10.17
C ALA A 82 2.50 7.92 -9.03
N ALA A 83 1.81 8.16 -7.90
CA ALA A 83 1.73 7.19 -6.82
C ALA A 83 0.90 5.97 -7.22
N TYR A 84 -0.24 6.20 -7.89
CA TYR A 84 -1.09 5.10 -8.36
C TYR A 84 -0.45 4.31 -9.51
N ASP A 85 0.28 4.95 -10.41
CA ASP A 85 1.04 4.27 -11.46
C ASP A 85 2.10 3.32 -10.86
N LYS A 86 2.78 3.75 -9.80
CA LYS A 86 3.72 2.89 -9.06
C LYS A 86 3.02 1.72 -8.37
N THR A 87 1.87 1.96 -7.71
CA THR A 87 1.15 0.89 -7.03
C THR A 87 0.45 -0.07 -7.98
N ALA A 88 0.14 0.36 -9.20
CA ALA A 88 -0.46 -0.47 -10.23
C ALA A 88 0.51 -1.52 -10.83
N VAL A 89 1.82 -1.28 -10.74
CA VAL A 89 2.85 -2.22 -11.23
C VAL A 89 3.60 -2.94 -10.12
N ALA A 90 3.47 -2.49 -8.89
CA ALA A 90 4.13 -3.14 -7.75
C ALA A 90 3.42 -4.45 -7.41
N VAL A 91 4.19 -5.50 -7.10
CA VAL A 91 3.66 -6.83 -6.76
C VAL A 91 3.84 -7.21 -5.29
N PHE A 92 4.44 -6.33 -4.52
CA PHE A 92 4.61 -6.47 -3.08
C PHE A 92 4.31 -5.12 -2.38
N PRO A 93 3.64 -5.13 -1.23
CA PRO A 93 3.09 -6.26 -0.45
C PRO A 93 1.93 -7.00 -1.16
N LEU A 94 1.50 -8.14 -0.59
CA LEU A 94 0.50 -9.06 -1.18
C LEU A 94 -0.87 -8.44 -1.51
N THR A 95 -1.11 -7.19 -1.09
CA THR A 95 -2.30 -6.40 -1.44
C THR A 95 -2.18 -5.66 -2.78
N LEU A 96 -0.98 -5.67 -3.38
CA LEU A 96 -0.68 -5.08 -4.68
C LEU A 96 -0.67 -6.16 -5.78
N PRO A 97 -0.88 -5.80 -7.03
CA PRO A 97 -1.08 -4.45 -7.62
C PRO A 97 -2.41 -3.80 -7.26
N PHE A 98 -2.42 -2.48 -7.12
CA PHE A 98 -3.62 -1.69 -6.84
C PHE A 98 -4.12 -0.98 -8.10
N ASP A 99 -5.39 -1.18 -8.43
CA ASP A 99 -6.06 -0.48 -9.55
C ASP A 99 -7.09 0.49 -8.99
N LEU A 100 -6.79 1.79 -9.12
CA LEU A 100 -7.66 2.86 -8.62
C LEU A 100 -9.03 2.87 -9.32
N SER A 101 -9.06 2.62 -10.63
CA SER A 101 -10.31 2.61 -11.42
C SER A 101 -11.21 1.44 -11.00
N PHE A 102 -10.62 0.25 -10.81
CA PHE A 102 -11.33 -0.92 -10.32
C PHE A 102 -11.87 -0.69 -8.89
N ALA A 103 -11.04 -0.14 -8.01
CA ALA A 103 -11.42 0.15 -6.62
C ALA A 103 -12.56 1.17 -6.55
N ARG A 104 -12.47 2.27 -7.31
CA ARG A 104 -13.55 3.28 -7.40
C ARG A 104 -14.84 2.68 -7.94
N THR A 105 -14.79 1.96 -9.05
CA THR A 105 -15.96 1.31 -9.64
C THR A 105 -16.61 0.35 -8.65
N SER A 106 -15.81 -0.48 -7.98
CA SER A 106 -16.30 -1.42 -6.98
C SER A 106 -16.98 -0.72 -5.80
N ALA A 107 -16.38 0.37 -5.30
CA ALA A 107 -16.93 1.16 -4.19
C ALA A 107 -18.26 1.82 -4.57
N PHE A 108 -18.36 2.42 -5.77
CA PHE A 108 -19.61 3.02 -6.24
C PHE A 108 -20.72 1.98 -6.43
N LEU A 109 -20.41 0.84 -7.02
CA LEU A 109 -21.38 -0.24 -7.20
C LEU A 109 -21.87 -0.78 -5.85
N GLN A 110 -20.96 -0.95 -4.90
CA GLN A 110 -21.30 -1.38 -3.54
C GLN A 110 -22.21 -0.35 -2.83
N ALA A 111 -21.94 0.95 -2.98
CA ALA A 111 -22.81 2.00 -2.46
C ALA A 111 -24.21 1.99 -3.08
N MET A 112 -24.35 1.53 -4.32
CA MET A 112 -25.63 1.32 -5.00
C MET A 112 -26.28 -0.03 -4.67
N GLY A 113 -25.71 -0.82 -3.75
CA GLY A 113 -26.26 -2.13 -3.37
C GLY A 113 -26.03 -3.24 -4.40
N THR A 114 -25.07 -3.05 -5.33
CA THR A 114 -24.73 -4.05 -6.35
C THR A 114 -23.22 -4.31 -6.39
N ARG A 115 -22.79 -5.29 -7.19
CA ARG A 115 -21.37 -5.63 -7.36
C ARG A 115 -21.00 -5.73 -8.83
N LEU A 116 -19.72 -5.55 -9.12
CA LEU A 116 -19.20 -5.58 -10.48
C LEU A 116 -19.52 -6.91 -11.20
N ASP A 117 -19.39 -8.06 -10.53
CA ASP A 117 -19.72 -9.36 -11.13
C ASP A 117 -21.20 -9.49 -11.52
N GLN A 118 -22.10 -8.87 -10.75
CA GLN A 118 -23.52 -8.85 -11.07
C GLN A 118 -23.82 -8.00 -12.30
N VAL A 119 -23.21 -6.82 -12.38
CA VAL A 119 -23.33 -5.93 -13.56
C VAL A 119 -22.77 -6.63 -14.80
N MET A 120 -21.59 -7.28 -14.70
CA MET A 120 -20.99 -8.03 -15.80
C MET A 120 -21.89 -9.17 -16.28
N ARG A 121 -22.59 -9.87 -15.37
CA ARG A 121 -23.56 -10.93 -15.73
C ARG A 121 -24.78 -10.36 -16.47
N LEU A 122 -25.33 -9.26 -15.95
CA LEU A 122 -26.49 -8.61 -16.56
C LEU A 122 -26.19 -8.06 -17.96
N CYS A 123 -25.01 -7.48 -18.14
CA CYS A 123 -24.56 -6.94 -19.43
C CYS A 123 -24.00 -8.03 -20.38
N GLY A 124 -23.91 -9.28 -19.96
CA GLY A 124 -23.30 -10.35 -20.75
C GLY A 124 -21.81 -10.15 -21.02
N SER A 125 -21.12 -9.32 -20.21
CA SER A 125 -19.74 -8.94 -20.42
C SER A 125 -18.76 -9.80 -19.61
N GLY A 126 -17.51 -9.87 -20.09
CA GLY A 126 -16.41 -10.59 -19.43
C GLY A 126 -16.50 -12.12 -19.55
N SER A 127 -15.35 -12.78 -19.42
CA SER A 127 -15.28 -14.24 -19.32
C SER A 127 -15.78 -14.77 -17.98
N ALA A 128 -16.01 -16.07 -17.87
CA ALA A 128 -16.35 -16.71 -16.60
C ALA A 128 -15.28 -16.46 -15.52
N ALA A 129 -13.99 -16.52 -15.91
CA ALA A 129 -12.87 -16.25 -15.03
C ALA A 129 -12.82 -14.78 -14.57
N ALA A 130 -13.08 -13.81 -15.48
CA ALA A 130 -13.14 -12.40 -15.14
C ALA A 130 -14.28 -12.08 -14.17
N ARG A 131 -15.45 -12.70 -14.35
CA ARG A 131 -16.58 -12.55 -13.44
C ARG A 131 -16.30 -13.17 -12.06
N ALA A 132 -15.63 -14.33 -12.03
CA ALA A 132 -15.21 -14.95 -10.77
C ALA A 132 -14.17 -14.07 -10.04
N ALA A 133 -13.19 -13.50 -10.74
CA ALA A 133 -12.24 -12.56 -10.18
C ALA A 133 -12.93 -11.32 -9.61
N ALA A 134 -13.86 -10.72 -10.36
CA ALA A 134 -14.65 -9.59 -9.90
C ALA A 134 -15.50 -9.93 -8.65
N GLN A 135 -16.04 -11.15 -8.58
CA GLN A 135 -16.75 -11.63 -7.40
C GLN A 135 -15.87 -11.71 -6.15
N LEU A 136 -14.60 -12.06 -6.33
CA LEU A 136 -13.58 -12.12 -5.28
C LEU A 136 -12.93 -10.76 -4.99
N GLY A 137 -13.31 -9.71 -5.70
CA GLY A 137 -12.68 -8.38 -5.56
C GLY A 137 -11.28 -8.28 -6.15
N LEU A 138 -10.92 -9.19 -7.05
CA LEU A 138 -9.61 -9.21 -7.70
C LEU A 138 -9.65 -8.35 -8.97
N ASN A 139 -8.75 -7.39 -9.07
CA ASN A 139 -8.51 -6.68 -10.32
C ASN A 139 -7.74 -7.58 -11.32
N PRO A 140 -7.69 -7.24 -12.62
CA PRO A 140 -7.04 -8.09 -13.64
C PRO A 140 -5.56 -8.37 -13.37
N ALA A 141 -4.82 -7.40 -12.81
CA ALA A 141 -3.39 -7.57 -12.50
C ALA A 141 -3.18 -8.54 -11.32
N LEU A 142 -3.99 -8.44 -10.26
CA LEU A 142 -4.01 -9.42 -9.17
C LEU A 142 -4.41 -10.82 -9.66
N GLN A 143 -5.37 -10.91 -10.56
CA GLN A 143 -5.76 -12.18 -11.16
C GLN A 143 -4.58 -12.81 -11.95
N ALA A 144 -3.86 -12.02 -12.73
CA ALA A 144 -2.67 -12.49 -13.46
C ALA A 144 -1.58 -12.97 -12.51
N LEU A 145 -1.35 -12.24 -11.41
CA LEU A 145 -0.38 -12.59 -10.38
C LEU A 145 -0.72 -13.94 -9.71
N ILE A 146 -1.98 -14.14 -9.33
CA ILE A 146 -2.46 -15.38 -8.70
C ILE A 146 -2.38 -16.58 -9.67
N ASN A 147 -2.71 -16.35 -10.94
CA ASN A 147 -2.63 -17.37 -11.98
C ASN A 147 -1.19 -17.64 -12.46
N GLY A 148 -0.21 -16.87 -12.01
CA GLY A 148 1.19 -17.00 -12.45
C GLY A 148 1.43 -16.61 -13.90
N THR A 149 0.56 -15.79 -14.49
CA THR A 149 0.67 -15.30 -15.88
C THR A 149 1.30 -13.91 -15.96
N ASP A 150 1.59 -13.27 -14.83
CA ASP A 150 2.32 -12.02 -14.73
C ASP A 150 3.81 -12.20 -15.03
N PRO A 151 4.51 -11.17 -15.51
CA PRO A 151 5.92 -11.27 -15.90
C PRO A 151 6.90 -11.24 -14.71
N HIS A 152 6.45 -10.95 -13.51
CA HIS A 152 7.32 -10.76 -12.35
C HIS A 152 7.86 -12.08 -11.81
N PRO A 153 9.16 -12.15 -11.50
CA PRO A 153 9.74 -13.35 -10.93
C PRO A 153 9.25 -13.60 -9.48
N PRO A 154 9.28 -14.86 -9.01
CA PRO A 154 8.70 -15.22 -7.71
C PRO A 154 9.24 -14.44 -6.50
N TRP A 155 10.50 -14.07 -6.49
CA TRP A 155 11.11 -13.34 -5.38
C TRP A 155 10.60 -11.90 -5.25
N GLU A 156 10.26 -11.22 -6.36
CA GLU A 156 9.69 -9.88 -6.34
C GLU A 156 8.29 -9.87 -5.68
N ARG A 157 7.52 -10.95 -5.85
CA ARG A 157 6.21 -11.12 -5.21
C ARG A 157 6.31 -11.18 -3.67
N TRP A 158 7.51 -11.46 -3.17
CA TRP A 158 7.84 -11.44 -1.74
C TRP A 158 8.65 -10.19 -1.34
N GLY A 159 8.82 -9.24 -2.25
CA GLY A 159 9.52 -7.98 -2.02
C GLY A 159 11.04 -8.13 -1.92
N PHE A 160 11.62 -9.15 -2.53
CA PHE A 160 13.07 -9.27 -2.65
C PHE A 160 13.55 -8.67 -3.98
N GLU A 161 14.66 -7.96 -3.92
CA GLU A 161 15.25 -7.31 -5.09
C GLU A 161 16.01 -8.28 -6.00
N ALA A 162 16.45 -9.43 -5.47
CA ALA A 162 17.23 -10.41 -6.19
C ALA A 162 16.93 -11.84 -5.72
N GLN A 163 17.13 -12.80 -6.61
CA GLN A 163 16.99 -14.21 -6.33
C GLN A 163 18.05 -14.72 -5.34
N ALA A 164 19.32 -14.38 -5.60
CA ALA A 164 20.46 -14.78 -4.76
C ALA A 164 20.92 -13.61 -3.89
N ASN A 165 21.38 -13.93 -2.68
CA ASN A 165 21.88 -12.95 -1.72
C ASN A 165 20.95 -11.71 -1.57
N PRO A 166 19.66 -11.91 -1.27
CA PRO A 166 18.72 -10.81 -1.22
C PRO A 166 19.20 -9.77 -0.19
N ALA A 167 19.31 -8.52 -0.64
CA ALA A 167 19.58 -7.41 0.24
C ALA A 167 18.38 -7.13 1.15
N ASN A 168 18.59 -6.38 2.22
CA ASN A 168 17.51 -5.87 3.08
C ASN A 168 16.63 -6.93 3.76
N VAL A 169 17.22 -8.08 4.11
CA VAL A 169 16.54 -9.08 4.95
C VAL A 169 16.90 -8.84 6.41
N TYR A 170 15.95 -8.30 7.15
CA TYR A 170 16.12 -7.92 8.56
C TYR A 170 15.30 -8.82 9.47
N ALA A 171 15.81 -9.03 10.68
CA ALA A 171 15.04 -9.65 11.75
C ALA A 171 13.90 -8.68 12.16
N PRO A 172 12.63 -9.11 12.13
CA PRO A 172 11.48 -8.18 12.29
C PRO A 172 11.47 -7.36 13.58
N LYS A 173 11.98 -7.92 14.68
CA LYS A 173 11.99 -7.25 15.99
C LYS A 173 13.16 -6.28 16.17
N THR A 174 14.35 -6.64 15.69
CA THR A 174 15.57 -5.87 15.95
C THR A 174 15.95 -4.96 14.80
N ARG A 175 15.35 -5.15 13.62
CA ARG A 175 15.73 -4.50 12.36
C ARG A 175 17.21 -4.65 12.01
N GLN A 176 17.86 -5.65 12.58
CA GLN A 176 19.25 -5.98 12.25
C GLN A 176 19.30 -6.97 11.09
N PRO A 177 20.33 -6.89 10.24
CA PRO A 177 20.53 -7.89 9.18
C PRO A 177 20.57 -9.30 9.76
N LEU A 178 20.02 -10.26 9.04
CA LEU A 178 20.06 -11.66 9.46
C LEU A 178 21.50 -12.19 9.44
N SER A 179 21.88 -12.90 10.49
CA SER A 179 23.15 -13.61 10.57
C SER A 179 22.89 -15.10 10.85
N PRO A 180 23.44 -16.02 10.05
CA PRO A 180 24.12 -15.77 8.78
C PRO A 180 23.17 -15.21 7.71
N ALA A 181 23.71 -14.46 6.75
CA ALA A 181 22.93 -13.96 5.62
C ALA A 181 22.31 -15.11 4.81
N PRO A 182 21.05 -15.01 4.37
CA PRO A 182 20.43 -16.06 3.57
C PRO A 182 21.06 -16.13 2.16
N ALA A 183 21.30 -17.33 1.66
CA ALA A 183 21.90 -17.54 0.34
C ALA A 183 20.97 -17.12 -0.80
N ASP A 184 19.67 -17.26 -0.61
CA ASP A 184 18.64 -16.91 -1.56
C ASP A 184 17.34 -16.49 -0.85
N TRP A 185 16.35 -16.07 -1.65
CA TRP A 185 15.06 -15.63 -1.15
C TRP A 185 14.25 -16.75 -0.47
N VAL A 186 14.42 -18.02 -0.89
CA VAL A 186 13.74 -19.16 -0.28
C VAL A 186 14.32 -19.42 1.10
N ALA A 187 15.67 -19.39 1.22
CA ALA A 187 16.35 -19.51 2.50
C ALA A 187 15.99 -18.35 3.45
N ALA A 188 15.72 -17.17 2.91
CA ALA A 188 15.21 -16.05 3.70
C ALA A 188 13.78 -16.32 4.21
N LEU A 189 12.87 -16.77 3.34
CA LEU A 189 11.47 -17.06 3.69
C LEU A 189 11.31 -18.31 4.59
N SER A 190 12.23 -19.27 4.53
CA SER A 190 12.18 -20.44 5.43
C SER A 190 12.37 -20.07 6.90
N ARG A 191 12.80 -18.83 7.18
CA ARG A 191 12.81 -18.30 8.55
C ARG A 191 11.44 -17.75 8.91
N VAL A 192 10.74 -18.41 9.81
CA VAL A 192 9.36 -18.08 10.23
C VAL A 192 9.16 -16.57 10.51
N PRO A 193 10.04 -15.86 11.25
CA PRO A 193 9.85 -14.42 11.48
C PRO A 193 9.87 -13.58 10.20
N VAL A 194 10.67 -13.96 9.20
CA VAL A 194 10.73 -13.28 7.91
C VAL A 194 9.46 -13.54 7.11
N LEU A 195 9.01 -14.80 7.06
CA LEU A 195 7.76 -15.18 6.41
C LEU A 195 6.56 -14.43 7.00
N LEU A 196 6.42 -14.44 8.32
CA LEU A 196 5.34 -13.72 9.00
C LEU A 196 5.36 -12.22 8.72
N GLY A 197 6.56 -11.61 8.76
CA GLY A 197 6.70 -10.18 8.46
C GLY A 197 6.37 -9.83 7.01
N ARG A 198 6.75 -10.67 6.05
CA ARG A 198 6.49 -10.46 4.62
C ARG A 198 5.04 -10.76 4.24
N ALA A 199 4.45 -11.79 4.83
CA ALA A 199 3.05 -12.17 4.59
C ALA A 199 2.05 -11.34 5.41
N HIS A 200 2.50 -10.51 6.34
CA HIS A 200 1.67 -9.82 7.32
C HIS A 200 0.76 -10.77 8.12
N LEU A 201 1.28 -11.94 8.47
CA LEU A 201 0.60 -12.94 9.28
C LEU A 201 1.14 -12.94 10.70
N ASP A 202 0.27 -13.25 11.65
CA ASP A 202 0.71 -13.69 12.97
C ASP A 202 0.96 -15.22 13.00
N PHE A 203 1.53 -15.71 14.10
CA PHE A 203 1.87 -17.14 14.21
C PHE A 203 0.63 -18.05 14.24
N ALA A 204 -0.47 -17.60 14.84
CA ALA A 204 -1.71 -18.35 14.87
C ALA A 204 -2.33 -18.50 13.47
N GLN A 205 -2.31 -17.42 12.68
CA GLN A 205 -2.74 -17.44 11.29
C GLN A 205 -1.86 -18.34 10.42
N LEU A 206 -0.55 -18.36 10.66
CA LEU A 206 0.33 -19.32 9.97
C LEU A 206 -0.05 -20.78 10.31
N CYS A 207 -0.29 -21.09 11.58
CA CYS A 207 -0.74 -22.41 11.99
C CYS A 207 -2.06 -22.80 11.29
N GLN A 208 -3.04 -21.91 11.26
CA GLN A 208 -4.31 -22.13 10.54
C GLN A 208 -4.08 -22.37 9.04
N LEU A 209 -3.19 -21.59 8.42
CA LEU A 209 -2.84 -21.78 7.01
C LEU A 209 -2.23 -23.16 6.75
N LEU A 210 -1.37 -23.65 7.66
CA LEU A 210 -0.73 -24.96 7.56
C LEU A 210 -1.68 -26.13 7.83
N GLU A 211 -2.82 -25.90 8.48
CA GLU A 211 -3.88 -26.91 8.65
C GLU A 211 -4.67 -27.15 7.36
N VAL A 212 -4.57 -26.22 6.39
CA VAL A 212 -5.29 -26.34 5.11
C VAL A 212 -4.59 -27.35 4.22
N ALA A 213 -5.20 -28.51 4.03
CA ALA A 213 -4.62 -29.67 3.34
C ALA A 213 -4.11 -29.38 1.92
N TRP A 214 -4.78 -28.48 1.16
CA TRP A 214 -4.34 -28.13 -0.19
C TRP A 214 -3.10 -27.21 -0.21
N VAL A 215 -2.81 -26.50 0.88
CA VAL A 215 -1.59 -25.71 1.04
C VAL A 215 -0.40 -26.60 1.34
N THR A 216 -0.61 -27.62 2.14
CA THR A 216 0.46 -28.47 2.71
C THR A 216 0.58 -29.82 2.05
N GLY A 217 -0.34 -30.19 1.15
CA GLY A 217 -0.40 -31.54 0.59
C GLY A 217 -0.64 -32.65 1.64
N GLY A 218 -1.10 -32.26 2.84
CA GLY A 218 -1.40 -33.20 3.93
C GLY A 218 -0.19 -33.66 4.77
N ASN A 219 1.03 -33.18 4.48
CA ASN A 219 2.26 -33.65 5.14
C ASN A 219 3.12 -32.49 5.67
N VAL A 220 2.62 -31.73 6.65
CA VAL A 220 3.48 -30.76 7.34
C VAL A 220 3.99 -31.33 8.66
N THR A 221 5.30 -31.46 8.77
CA THR A 221 5.97 -31.70 10.04
C THR A 221 6.65 -30.41 10.48
N LEU A 222 6.08 -29.72 11.45
CA LEU A 222 6.74 -28.60 12.12
C LEU A 222 7.86 -29.15 12.99
N LYS A 223 9.11 -28.89 12.62
CA LYS A 223 10.26 -29.07 13.52
C LYS A 223 10.48 -27.79 14.28
N LEU A 224 10.13 -27.77 15.56
CA LEU A 224 10.54 -26.75 16.50
C LEU A 224 12.00 -27.07 16.90
N GLY A 225 12.94 -26.24 16.47
CA GLY A 225 14.33 -26.26 16.87
C GLY A 225 14.61 -25.26 17.98
#